data_929afc7781926a3b8d5f89072fd1068f
#
_entry.id   929afc7781926a3b8d5f89072fd1068f
#
_cell.length_a   1.000
_cell.length_b   1.000
_cell.length_c   1.000
_cell.angle_alpha   90.00
_cell.angle_beta   90.00
_cell.angle_gamma   90.00
#
_symmetry.space_group_name_H-M   'P 1'
#
loop_
_entity.id
_entity.type
_entity.pdbx_description
1 polymer ?
#
loop_
_entity_poly.entity_id
_entity_poly.type
_entity_poly.pdbx_seq_one_letter_code
_entity_poly.pdbx_strand_id
1 'polypeptide(L)'
;RVFIQTTTPLGLAIPIYTATAPRIALFNPKGSGRNAVLLRLAANRASGVTVAFTAGFMRVVNVGATAATGAPVTVFGQTDPFNALVGGGQASHMLSTASGTVTTTAGVAGDFFYSLFHSYAGVDASAINDNPIVHDFDGAVIVPPGVMVWLAASVASVALYATSLMWEEVDITSASSF
;
A
#
# COMPACT_ATOMS: atom_id res chain seq x y z
N ARG A 1 -11.39 13.96 1.17
CA ARG A 1 -11.11 13.73 -0.27
C ARG A 1 -10.65 12.31 -0.47
N VAL A 2 -11.17 11.65 -1.51
CA VAL A 2 -10.86 10.25 -1.78
C VAL A 2 -9.90 10.13 -2.96
N PHE A 3 -8.88 9.28 -2.79
CA PHE A 3 -7.84 9.00 -3.77
C PHE A 3 -7.72 7.50 -4.01
N ILE A 4 -7.23 7.13 -5.19
CA ILE A 4 -7.00 5.75 -5.60
C ILE A 4 -5.62 5.63 -6.22
N GLN A 5 -4.84 4.66 -5.76
CA GLN A 5 -3.59 4.23 -6.38
C GLN A 5 -3.76 2.84 -6.95
N THR A 6 -3.38 2.64 -8.21
CA THR A 6 -3.47 1.34 -8.87
C THR A 6 -2.13 0.92 -9.45
N THR A 7 -1.88 -0.39 -9.49
CA THR A 7 -0.80 -0.97 -10.32
C THR A 7 -1.19 -0.93 -11.78
N THR A 8 -0.25 -1.26 -12.66
CA THR A 8 -0.57 -1.52 -14.07
C THR A 8 -1.53 -2.71 -14.19
N PRO A 9 -2.30 -2.83 -15.30
CA PRO A 9 -3.16 -3.99 -15.54
C PRO A 9 -2.39 -5.33 -15.58
N LEU A 10 -1.10 -5.28 -15.89
CA LEU A 10 -0.23 -6.48 -15.88
C LEU A 10 0.09 -6.95 -14.46
N GLY A 11 -0.21 -6.14 -13.45
CA GLY A 11 0.04 -6.44 -12.06
C GLY A 11 1.50 -6.33 -11.63
N LEU A 12 1.72 -6.52 -10.33
CA LEU A 12 3.04 -6.58 -9.69
C LEU A 12 3.09 -7.75 -8.72
N ALA A 13 4.27 -8.34 -8.54
CA ALA A 13 4.49 -9.31 -7.49
C ALA A 13 4.39 -8.63 -6.12
N ILE A 14 3.67 -9.24 -5.19
CA ILE A 14 3.61 -8.76 -3.81
C ILE A 14 4.94 -9.15 -3.14
N PRO A 15 5.71 -8.18 -2.62
CA PRO A 15 7.01 -8.46 -2.01
C PRO A 15 6.85 -9.20 -0.68
N ILE A 16 7.85 -9.99 -0.32
CA ILE A 16 7.94 -10.60 1.01
C ILE A 16 8.07 -9.51 2.09
N TYR A 17 7.55 -9.77 3.30
CA TYR A 17 7.54 -8.80 4.40
C TYR A 17 8.95 -8.33 4.83
N THR A 18 9.99 -9.12 4.59
CA THR A 18 11.40 -8.74 4.84
C THR A 18 12.02 -7.90 3.72
N ALA A 19 11.29 -7.66 2.62
CA ALA A 19 11.84 -6.89 1.51
C ALA A 19 12.04 -5.43 1.91
N THR A 20 13.18 -4.87 1.51
CA THR A 20 13.52 -3.46 1.69
C THR A 20 13.02 -2.58 0.55
N ALA A 21 12.29 -3.14 -0.39
CA ALA A 21 11.76 -2.48 -1.57
C ALA A 21 10.24 -2.72 -1.72
N PRO A 22 9.40 -2.10 -0.87
CA PRO A 22 7.95 -2.14 -1.03
C PRO A 22 7.53 -1.61 -2.41
N ARG A 23 6.47 -2.18 -2.98
CA ARG A 23 5.98 -1.78 -4.31
C ARG A 23 4.64 -1.08 -4.28
N ILE A 24 3.77 -1.49 -3.35
CA ILE A 24 2.43 -0.90 -3.15
C ILE A 24 2.47 -0.28 -1.76
N ALA A 25 2.74 1.01 -1.72
CA ALA A 25 2.95 1.73 -0.46
C ALA A 25 2.21 3.07 -0.45
N LEU A 26 1.77 3.46 0.74
CA LEU A 26 1.22 4.77 1.07
C LEU A 26 2.01 5.36 2.21
N PHE A 27 2.57 6.54 2.01
CA PHE A 27 3.30 7.29 3.02
C PHE A 27 2.60 8.60 3.31
N ASN A 28 2.31 8.83 4.58
CA ASN A 28 1.79 10.09 5.05
C ASN A 28 2.95 10.95 5.59
N PRO A 29 3.40 12.00 4.87
CA PRO A 29 4.52 12.83 5.30
C PRO A 29 4.24 13.55 6.62
N LYS A 30 5.27 13.73 7.46
CA LYS A 30 5.19 14.63 8.61
C LYS A 30 4.84 16.04 8.11
N GLY A 31 3.85 16.65 8.72
CA GLY A 31 3.40 17.99 8.31
C GLY A 31 2.37 18.01 7.19
N SER A 32 1.86 16.85 6.74
CA SER A 32 0.73 16.79 5.80
C SER A 32 -0.54 17.49 6.33
N GLY A 33 -0.66 17.58 7.67
CA GLY A 33 -1.85 18.10 8.33
C GLY A 33 -3.08 17.21 8.21
N ARG A 34 -2.90 15.96 7.72
CA ARG A 34 -3.99 15.05 7.41
C ARG A 34 -3.72 13.63 7.85
N ASN A 35 -4.79 12.90 8.13
CA ASN A 35 -4.77 11.45 8.23
C ASN A 35 -5.21 10.84 6.90
N ALA A 36 -4.61 9.73 6.51
CA ALA A 36 -5.16 8.89 5.45
C ALA A 36 -5.96 7.75 6.08
N VAL A 37 -7.25 7.72 5.80
CA VAL A 37 -8.18 6.68 6.24
C VAL A 37 -8.31 5.67 5.11
N LEU A 38 -7.86 4.44 5.31
CA LEU A 38 -7.97 3.40 4.28
C LEU A 38 -9.43 2.98 4.15
N LEU A 39 -9.92 2.94 2.91
CA LEU A 39 -11.29 2.58 2.58
C LEU A 39 -11.36 1.17 2.01
N ARG A 40 -10.56 0.88 0.97
CA ARG A 40 -10.63 -0.38 0.24
C ARG A 40 -9.28 -0.79 -0.34
N LEU A 41 -9.01 -2.07 -0.32
CA LEU A 41 -8.01 -2.74 -1.15
C LEU A 41 -8.73 -3.72 -2.07
N ALA A 42 -8.44 -3.66 -3.37
CA ALA A 42 -8.83 -4.70 -4.31
C ALA A 42 -7.58 -5.28 -4.97
N ALA A 43 -7.54 -6.60 -5.14
CA ALA A 43 -6.44 -7.29 -5.79
C ALA A 43 -6.98 -8.42 -6.67
N ASN A 44 -6.51 -8.48 -7.91
CA ASN A 44 -6.81 -9.54 -8.86
C ASN A 44 -5.52 -10.15 -9.36
N ARG A 45 -5.44 -11.47 -9.43
CA ARG A 45 -4.33 -12.14 -10.09
C ARG A 45 -4.35 -11.82 -11.58
N ALA A 46 -3.29 -11.21 -12.08
CA ALA A 46 -3.14 -10.86 -13.49
C ALA A 46 -2.43 -11.98 -14.25
N SER A 47 -1.47 -12.67 -13.60
CA SER A 47 -0.73 -13.78 -14.23
C SER A 47 0.08 -14.58 -13.19
N GLY A 48 0.63 -15.71 -13.64
CA GLY A 48 1.54 -16.53 -12.85
C GLY A 48 0.85 -17.55 -11.96
N VAL A 49 1.63 -18.46 -11.40
CA VAL A 49 1.18 -19.51 -10.48
C VAL A 49 1.27 -18.99 -9.06
N THR A 50 0.23 -19.22 -8.26
CA THR A 50 0.22 -18.84 -6.87
C THR A 50 0.90 -19.88 -5.99
N VAL A 51 1.71 -19.41 -5.03
CA VAL A 51 2.11 -20.20 -3.86
C VAL A 51 1.20 -19.83 -2.70
N ALA A 52 1.08 -20.70 -1.70
CA ALA A 52 0.32 -20.36 -0.51
C ALA A 52 1.04 -19.26 0.27
N PHE A 53 0.36 -18.13 0.53
CA PHE A 53 0.88 -17.04 1.35
C PHE A 53 -0.24 -16.28 2.06
N THR A 54 0.12 -15.59 3.11
CA THR A 54 -0.71 -14.57 3.74
C THR A 54 -0.24 -13.20 3.28
N ALA A 55 -1.14 -12.39 2.75
CA ALA A 55 -0.87 -10.99 2.46
C ALA A 55 -1.43 -10.09 3.56
N GLY A 56 -0.74 -9.00 3.83
CA GLY A 56 -1.18 -8.02 4.79
C GLY A 56 -0.40 -6.72 4.68
N PHE A 57 -0.74 -5.78 5.54
CA PHE A 57 -0.02 -4.52 5.64
C PHE A 57 1.09 -4.58 6.66
N MET A 58 2.24 -4.08 6.22
CA MET A 58 3.37 -3.69 7.06
C MET A 58 3.30 -2.20 7.33
N ARG A 59 3.89 -1.76 8.45
CA ARG A 59 4.03 -0.33 8.76
C ARG A 59 5.45 0.00 9.22
N VAL A 60 5.85 1.22 8.94
CA VAL A 60 7.03 1.88 9.54
C VAL A 60 6.59 3.22 10.10
N VAL A 61 6.97 3.47 11.36
CA VAL A 61 6.63 4.69 12.11
C VAL A 61 7.83 5.63 12.14
N ASN A 62 7.57 6.94 12.30
CA ASN A 62 8.58 7.99 12.38
C ASN A 62 9.41 8.17 11.11
N VAL A 63 8.81 7.91 9.97
CA VAL A 63 9.42 8.22 8.68
C VAL A 63 9.54 9.74 8.54
N GLY A 64 10.69 10.23 8.11
CA GLY A 64 10.92 11.67 7.87
C GLY A 64 10.01 12.23 6.78
N ALA A 65 9.85 13.55 6.72
CA ALA A 65 9.07 14.22 5.67
C ALA A 65 9.66 14.03 4.26
N THR A 66 10.96 13.78 4.20
CA THR A 66 11.70 13.44 2.99
C THR A 66 12.57 12.23 3.29
N ALA A 67 12.86 11.43 2.28
CA ALA A 67 13.84 10.36 2.39
C ALA A 67 15.21 11.01 2.71
N ALA A 68 15.60 11.00 3.98
CA ALA A 68 16.86 11.55 4.45
C ALA A 68 17.75 10.43 4.97
N THR A 69 19.07 10.68 4.94
CA THR A 69 20.06 9.75 5.51
C THR A 69 19.71 9.43 6.97
N GLY A 70 19.56 8.15 7.28
CA GLY A 70 19.15 7.66 8.61
C GLY A 70 17.64 7.57 8.84
N ALA A 71 16.81 7.99 7.87
CA ALA A 71 15.37 7.73 7.93
C ALA A 71 15.07 6.26 7.58
N PRO A 72 14.00 5.66 8.14
CA PRO A 72 13.58 4.30 7.78
C PRO A 72 13.28 4.13 6.29
N VAL A 73 12.79 5.18 5.63
CA VAL A 73 12.61 5.22 4.17
C VAL A 73 13.68 6.13 3.58
N THR A 74 14.52 5.57 2.72
CA THR A 74 15.64 6.30 2.10
C THR A 74 15.33 6.81 0.70
N VAL A 75 14.42 6.15 0.00
CA VAL A 75 13.93 6.56 -1.33
C VAL A 75 12.44 6.28 -1.40
N PHE A 76 11.67 7.22 -1.93
CA PHE A 76 10.26 7.02 -2.24
C PHE A 76 9.97 7.52 -3.66
N GLY A 77 9.93 6.59 -4.62
CA GLY A 77 9.53 6.87 -5.99
C GLY A 77 8.01 6.99 -6.06
N GLN A 78 7.53 8.21 -6.05
CA GLN A 78 6.11 8.50 -6.11
C GLN A 78 5.52 8.17 -7.49
N THR A 79 4.31 7.62 -7.48
CA THR A 79 3.40 7.60 -8.62
C THR A 79 2.15 8.36 -8.22
N ASP A 80 1.69 9.28 -9.07
CA ASP A 80 0.56 10.13 -8.72
C ASP A 80 -0.73 9.31 -8.57
N PRO A 81 -1.42 9.41 -7.44
CA PRO A 81 -2.70 8.76 -7.25
C PRO A 81 -3.80 9.52 -8.02
N PHE A 82 -4.81 8.79 -8.43
CA PHE A 82 -5.98 9.39 -9.05
C PHE A 82 -6.93 9.93 -7.96
N ASN A 83 -7.45 11.13 -8.18
CA ASN A 83 -8.60 11.60 -7.42
C ASN A 83 -9.82 10.76 -7.82
N ALA A 84 -10.56 10.21 -6.84
CA ALA A 84 -11.74 9.40 -7.09
C ALA A 84 -12.89 10.19 -7.75
N LEU A 85 -12.89 11.52 -7.58
CA LEU A 85 -13.70 12.41 -8.41
C LEU A 85 -13.01 12.54 -9.77
N VAL A 86 -13.47 11.77 -10.74
CA VAL A 86 -12.92 11.74 -12.11
C VAL A 86 -12.95 13.17 -12.70
N GLY A 87 -11.78 13.69 -13.05
CA GLY A 87 -11.61 15.08 -13.50
C GLY A 87 -11.37 16.09 -12.37
N GLY A 88 -11.33 15.67 -11.12
CA GLY A 88 -10.94 16.52 -9.99
C GLY A 88 -9.45 16.84 -10.03
N GLY A 89 -9.08 18.11 -10.15
CA GLY A 89 -7.68 18.57 -10.29
C GLY A 89 -6.90 18.71 -8.97
N GLN A 90 -7.34 18.07 -7.88
CA GLN A 90 -6.68 18.22 -6.58
C GLN A 90 -5.69 17.08 -6.35
N ALA A 91 -4.45 17.44 -6.05
CA ALA A 91 -3.40 16.49 -5.69
C ALA A 91 -3.60 15.92 -4.28
N SER A 92 -3.14 14.69 -4.07
CA SER A 92 -3.03 14.07 -2.76
C SER A 92 -1.93 14.72 -1.94
N HIS A 93 -2.11 14.79 -0.61
CA HIS A 93 -1.06 15.15 0.35
C HIS A 93 -0.21 13.92 0.75
N MET A 94 -0.68 12.73 0.40
CA MET A 94 0.04 11.49 0.63
C MET A 94 0.96 11.19 -0.55
N LEU A 95 2.12 10.59 -0.25
CA LEU A 95 2.97 9.98 -1.25
C LEU A 95 2.53 8.54 -1.42
N SER A 96 2.26 8.13 -2.64
CA SER A 96 1.85 6.75 -2.93
C SER A 96 2.67 6.18 -4.08
N THR A 97 2.85 4.88 -4.09
CA THR A 97 3.48 4.17 -5.20
C THR A 97 2.80 2.83 -5.43
N ALA A 98 2.64 2.51 -6.70
CA ALA A 98 2.16 1.19 -7.14
C ALA A 98 3.14 0.51 -8.10
N SER A 99 4.20 1.20 -8.51
CA SER A 99 5.24 0.68 -9.41
C SER A 99 6.58 1.35 -9.21
N GLY A 100 6.63 2.40 -8.39
CA GLY A 100 7.84 3.16 -8.11
C GLY A 100 8.80 2.40 -7.20
N THR A 101 10.00 2.93 -7.06
CA THR A 101 11.01 2.40 -6.16
C THR A 101 10.83 2.99 -4.77
N VAL A 102 10.53 2.16 -3.79
CA VAL A 102 10.64 2.50 -2.38
C VAL A 102 11.78 1.70 -1.79
N THR A 103 12.68 2.35 -1.08
CA THR A 103 13.77 1.68 -0.39
C THR A 103 13.70 2.03 1.09
N THR A 104 13.66 1.01 1.93
CA THR A 104 13.75 1.15 3.38
C THR A 104 15.19 0.89 3.82
N THR A 105 15.59 1.47 4.95
CA THR A 105 16.90 1.19 5.54
C THR A 105 16.98 -0.29 5.92
N ALA A 106 18.08 -0.95 5.55
CA ALA A 106 18.32 -2.33 5.95
C ALA A 106 18.28 -2.46 7.49
N GLY A 107 17.56 -3.46 7.98
CA GLY A 107 17.37 -3.69 9.41
C GLY A 107 16.17 -2.97 10.05
N VAL A 108 15.51 -2.08 9.34
CA VAL A 108 14.21 -1.56 9.77
C VAL A 108 13.13 -2.48 9.20
N ALA A 109 12.88 -3.58 9.89
CA ALA A 109 11.72 -4.41 9.61
C ALA A 109 10.47 -3.61 10.00
N GLY A 110 9.52 -3.48 9.07
CA GLY A 110 8.21 -2.97 9.41
C GLY A 110 7.45 -3.97 10.29
N ASP A 111 6.49 -3.47 11.03
CA ASP A 111 5.58 -4.32 11.79
C ASP A 111 4.46 -4.81 10.87
N PHE A 112 4.23 -6.12 10.83
CA PHE A 112 3.03 -6.69 10.23
C PHE A 112 1.85 -6.42 11.19
N PHE A 113 0.93 -5.57 10.79
CA PHE A 113 -0.13 -5.12 11.71
C PHE A 113 -1.55 -5.46 11.25
N TYR A 114 -1.74 -5.82 9.98
CA TYR A 114 -3.06 -6.08 9.43
C TYR A 114 -3.04 -7.20 8.40
N SER A 115 -3.74 -8.30 8.68
CA SER A 115 -3.90 -9.42 7.75
C SER A 115 -5.06 -9.14 6.79
N LEU A 116 -4.82 -9.29 5.50
CA LEU A 116 -5.80 -9.00 4.45
C LEU A 116 -6.42 -10.25 3.86
N PHE A 117 -5.59 -11.12 3.31
CA PHE A 117 -6.07 -12.33 2.64
C PHE A 117 -5.02 -13.43 2.60
N HIS A 118 -5.50 -14.65 2.37
CA HIS A 118 -4.66 -15.81 2.08
C HIS A 118 -4.78 -16.16 0.61
N SER A 119 -3.65 -16.47 -0.01
CA SER A 119 -3.60 -17.11 -1.33
C SER A 119 -3.30 -18.59 -1.13
N TYR A 120 -4.00 -19.44 -1.85
CA TYR A 120 -3.74 -20.87 -1.90
C TYR A 120 -2.81 -21.21 -3.05
N ALA A 121 -2.04 -22.29 -2.91
CA ALA A 121 -1.22 -22.78 -4.01
C ALA A 121 -2.10 -23.21 -5.19
N GLY A 122 -1.94 -22.54 -6.32
CA GLY A 122 -2.63 -22.90 -7.56
C GLY A 122 -1.73 -23.77 -8.42
N VAL A 123 -2.21 -24.95 -8.78
CA VAL A 123 -1.46 -25.90 -9.63
C VAL A 123 -1.52 -25.57 -11.12
N ASP A 124 -2.35 -24.61 -11.52
CA ASP A 124 -2.59 -24.33 -12.94
C ASP A 124 -2.46 -22.82 -13.23
N ALA A 125 -1.48 -22.47 -14.08
CA ALA A 125 -1.27 -21.09 -14.51
C ALA A 125 -2.41 -20.58 -15.42
N SER A 126 -3.18 -21.49 -16.01
CA SER A 126 -4.28 -21.16 -16.92
C SER A 126 -5.65 -21.08 -16.24
N ALA A 127 -5.79 -21.59 -15.02
CA ALA A 127 -7.01 -21.48 -14.24
C ALA A 127 -7.09 -20.11 -13.54
N ILE A 128 -7.46 -19.08 -14.27
CA ILE A 128 -7.80 -17.77 -13.71
C ILE A 128 -9.22 -17.86 -13.14
N ASN A 129 -9.38 -18.65 -12.09
CA ASN A 129 -10.62 -18.72 -11.32
C ASN A 129 -10.49 -18.03 -9.95
N ASP A 130 -9.61 -17.04 -9.84
CA ASP A 130 -9.50 -16.28 -8.62
C ASP A 130 -10.59 -15.22 -8.59
N ASN A 131 -11.52 -15.39 -7.68
CA ASN A 131 -12.43 -14.30 -7.33
C ASN A 131 -11.61 -13.06 -6.96
N PRO A 132 -12.02 -11.87 -7.41
CA PRO A 132 -11.38 -10.65 -6.99
C PRO A 132 -11.36 -10.58 -5.46
N ILE A 133 -10.19 -10.33 -4.92
CA ILE A 133 -10.02 -10.11 -3.49
C ILE A 133 -10.38 -8.65 -3.25
N VAL A 134 -11.44 -8.42 -2.51
CA VAL A 134 -11.85 -7.08 -2.10
C VAL A 134 -11.90 -7.06 -0.57
N HIS A 135 -11.18 -6.12 0.00
CA HIS A 135 -11.15 -5.88 1.43
C HIS A 135 -11.56 -4.45 1.72
N ASP A 136 -12.69 -4.29 2.39
CA ASP A 136 -13.19 -3.00 2.86
C ASP A 136 -12.70 -2.78 4.29
N PHE A 137 -12.05 -1.64 4.53
CA PHE A 137 -11.50 -1.29 5.85
C PHE A 137 -12.52 -0.58 6.74
N ASP A 138 -13.55 -0.02 6.13
CA ASP A 138 -14.61 0.75 6.84
C ASP A 138 -14.04 1.82 7.80
N GLY A 139 -12.89 2.39 7.44
CA GLY A 139 -12.21 3.38 8.27
C GLY A 139 -11.42 2.82 9.45
N ALA A 140 -11.33 1.49 9.61
CA ALA A 140 -10.62 0.86 10.73
C ALA A 140 -9.09 1.06 10.69
N VAL A 141 -8.53 1.40 9.54
CA VAL A 141 -7.09 1.63 9.38
C VAL A 141 -6.83 3.09 9.05
N ILE A 142 -6.16 3.79 9.95
CA ILE A 142 -5.77 5.19 9.81
C ILE A 142 -4.25 5.28 9.76
N VAL A 143 -3.73 5.99 8.76
CA VAL A 143 -2.30 6.25 8.58
C VAL A 143 -2.02 7.71 8.98
N PRO A 144 -1.51 7.96 10.18
CA PRO A 144 -1.22 9.31 10.66
C PRO A 144 0.07 9.86 10.01
N PRO A 145 0.35 11.17 10.15
CA PRO A 145 1.59 11.76 9.67
C PRO A 145 2.85 11.08 10.23
N GLY A 146 3.83 10.87 9.36
CA GLY A 146 5.08 10.19 9.68
C GLY A 146 5.00 8.67 9.62
N VAL A 147 3.93 8.09 9.08
CA VAL A 147 3.76 6.65 8.93
C VAL A 147 3.69 6.26 7.47
N MET A 148 4.37 5.18 7.13
CA MET A 148 4.23 4.49 5.85
C MET A 148 3.61 3.11 6.08
N VAL A 149 2.69 2.72 5.20
CA VAL A 149 2.14 1.36 5.12
C VAL A 149 2.38 0.79 3.73
N TRP A 150 2.57 -0.52 3.64
CA TRP A 150 2.72 -1.18 2.35
C TRP A 150 2.18 -2.61 2.37
N LEU A 151 1.79 -3.08 1.20
CA LEU A 151 1.36 -4.46 1.01
C LEU A 151 2.56 -5.40 0.96
N ALA A 152 2.51 -6.47 1.75
CA ALA A 152 3.52 -7.51 1.79
C ALA A 152 2.90 -8.90 1.96
N ALA A 153 3.68 -9.92 1.67
CA ALA A 153 3.30 -11.33 1.79
C ALA A 153 4.25 -12.11 2.69
N SER A 154 3.77 -13.18 3.30
CA SER A 154 4.60 -14.06 4.14
C SER A 154 5.64 -14.84 3.32
N VAL A 155 5.37 -15.05 2.04
CA VAL A 155 6.30 -15.67 1.07
C VAL A 155 6.29 -14.82 -0.20
N ALA A 156 7.43 -14.70 -0.88
CA ALA A 156 7.50 -13.96 -2.13
C ALA A 156 6.52 -14.53 -3.16
N SER A 157 5.63 -13.68 -3.64
CA SER A 157 4.69 -14.06 -4.69
C SER A 157 5.38 -14.11 -6.05
N VAL A 158 5.23 -15.22 -6.77
CA VAL A 158 5.62 -15.34 -8.18
C VAL A 158 4.50 -14.82 -9.09
N ALA A 159 3.25 -14.92 -8.63
CA ALA A 159 2.10 -14.38 -9.33
C ALA A 159 2.08 -12.85 -9.29
N LEU A 160 1.59 -12.26 -10.37
CA LEU A 160 1.40 -10.81 -10.48
C LEU A 160 -0.05 -10.47 -10.13
N TYR A 161 -0.21 -9.44 -9.31
CA TYR A 161 -1.51 -8.94 -8.88
C TYR A 161 -1.73 -7.52 -9.37
N ALA A 162 -2.82 -7.29 -10.07
CA ALA A 162 -3.35 -5.96 -10.30
C ALA A 162 -4.07 -5.52 -9.03
N THR A 163 -3.53 -4.49 -8.38
CA THR A 163 -3.98 -4.05 -7.07
C THR A 163 -4.38 -2.59 -7.10
N SER A 164 -5.45 -2.24 -6.40
CA SER A 164 -5.84 -0.85 -6.16
C SER A 164 -6.07 -0.61 -4.67
N LEU A 165 -5.53 0.50 -4.18
CA LEU A 165 -5.70 0.98 -2.81
C LEU A 165 -6.45 2.31 -2.85
N MET A 166 -7.52 2.40 -2.07
CA MET A 166 -8.34 3.60 -1.94
C MET A 166 -8.27 4.14 -0.52
N TRP A 167 -8.12 5.44 -0.38
CA TRP A 167 -8.12 6.13 0.92
C TRP A 167 -8.82 7.48 0.86
N GLU A 168 -9.24 7.96 2.01
CA GLU A 168 -9.73 9.31 2.21
C GLU A 168 -8.72 10.13 3.02
N GLU A 169 -8.50 11.37 2.62
CA GLU A 169 -7.71 12.34 3.39
C GLU A 169 -8.63 13.20 4.25
N VAL A 170 -8.42 13.13 5.56
CA VAL A 170 -9.19 13.84 6.58
C VAL A 170 -8.28 14.82 7.32
N ASP A 171 -8.69 16.07 7.46
CA ASP A 171 -7.92 17.10 8.17
C ASP A 171 -7.81 16.77 9.67
N ILE A 172 -6.59 16.87 10.23
CA ILE A 172 -6.35 16.61 11.65
C ILE A 172 -6.93 17.72 12.54
N THR A 173 -7.02 18.94 12.03
CA THR A 173 -7.52 20.12 12.79
C THR A 173 -8.97 20.00 13.22
N SER A 174 -9.73 19.09 12.63
CA SER A 174 -11.11 18.79 13.04
C SER A 174 -11.22 17.85 14.25
N ALA A 175 -10.12 17.25 14.70
CA ALA A 175 -10.12 16.26 15.80
C ALA A 175 -9.59 16.80 17.13
N SER A 176 -9.22 18.10 17.22
CA SER A 176 -8.65 18.68 18.42
C SER A 176 -9.66 19.32 19.39
N SER A 177 -10.90 18.90 19.35
CA SER A 177 -11.95 19.36 20.27
C SER A 177 -12.60 18.21 21.05
N PHE A 178 -11.75 17.32 21.62
CA PHE A 178 -12.18 16.41 22.68
C PHE A 178 -11.28 16.52 23.88
#